data_49c5e498e4b57e4c8ddf3643ae6eb443
#
_entry.id   49c5e498e4b57e4c8ddf3643ae6eb443
#
_cell.length_a   1.000
_cell.length_b   1.000
_cell.length_c   1.000
_cell.angle_alpha   90.00
_cell.angle_beta   90.00
_cell.angle_gamma   90.00
#
_symmetry.space_group_name_H-M   'P 1'
#
loop_
_entity.id
_entity.type
_entity.pdbx_description
1 polymer ?
#
loop_
_entity_poly.entity_id
_entity_poly.type
_entity_poly.pdbx_seq_one_letter_code
_entity_poly.pdbx_strand_id
1 'polypeptide(L)'
;MIDILIGHRGEPESWPENSLAGYREVLQAGARYIETDVQITADGVPVLCHDPSLLKITGHDLPVTKTTSIDVLALPAGYPERFGERYKDYRIATLAEFASLLARWPDAHAFVEIKHASVVAFGAGKVIDIMLETLADVLSQCTLISFEFEALQHVRDRTIMPIGWVLPHWSDDSRRMAESLAPEFLFINKKRLPPPPAPLWDGPWCWVVYTVNEADAIAPLLARGFNMVETNVIRSLLPGRTGHD
;
A
#
# COMPACT_ATOMS: atom_id res chain seq x y z
N MET A 1 -15.19 12.38 7.11
CA MET A 1 -14.86 10.94 7.28
C MET A 1 -14.20 10.30 6.05
N ILE A 2 -14.56 10.73 4.82
CA ILE A 2 -13.98 10.18 3.57
C ILE A 2 -12.45 10.40 3.50
N ASP A 3 -11.97 11.53 3.95
CA ASP A 3 -10.55 11.93 3.82
C ASP A 3 -9.59 11.30 4.84
N ILE A 4 -10.07 10.36 5.66
CA ILE A 4 -9.26 9.68 6.67
C ILE A 4 -9.10 8.17 6.39
N LEU A 5 -9.84 7.61 5.43
CA LEU A 5 -9.83 6.19 5.12
C LEU A 5 -8.93 5.88 3.93
N ILE A 6 -8.08 4.87 4.08
CA ILE A 6 -7.22 4.32 3.02
C ILE A 6 -7.68 2.91 2.69
N GLY A 7 -7.97 2.64 1.42
CA GLY A 7 -8.28 1.29 0.94
C GLY A 7 -7.01 0.46 0.79
N HIS A 8 -6.75 -0.42 1.75
CA HIS A 8 -5.60 -1.32 1.80
C HIS A 8 -5.67 -2.33 0.66
N ARG A 9 -4.71 -2.33 -0.26
CA ARG A 9 -4.64 -3.20 -1.44
C ARG A 9 -5.93 -3.24 -2.27
N GLY A 10 -6.64 -2.10 -2.33
CA GLY A 10 -8.01 -2.04 -2.79
C GLY A 10 -8.98 -2.40 -1.67
N GLU A 11 -9.67 -3.52 -1.76
CA GLU A 11 -10.57 -4.06 -0.73
C GLU A 11 -10.46 -5.60 -0.71
N PRO A 12 -9.43 -6.17 -0.05
CA PRO A 12 -9.11 -7.59 -0.11
C PRO A 12 -10.17 -8.50 0.51
N GLU A 13 -11.14 -7.95 1.28
CA GLU A 13 -12.28 -8.71 1.75
C GLU A 13 -13.26 -9.10 0.62
N SER A 14 -13.31 -8.30 -0.45
CA SER A 14 -14.26 -8.49 -1.56
C SER A 14 -13.58 -8.87 -2.88
N TRP A 15 -12.30 -8.52 -3.06
CA TRP A 15 -11.55 -8.67 -4.31
C TRP A 15 -10.17 -9.30 -4.06
N PRO A 16 -9.54 -9.94 -5.05
CA PRO A 16 -8.13 -10.26 -4.93
C PRO A 16 -7.32 -9.01 -4.61
N GLU A 17 -6.45 -9.09 -3.60
CA GLU A 17 -5.61 -7.98 -3.17
C GLU A 17 -4.75 -7.44 -4.34
N ASN A 18 -4.48 -6.14 -4.34
CA ASN A 18 -3.67 -5.49 -5.37
C ASN A 18 -4.22 -5.65 -6.81
N SER A 19 -5.53 -5.86 -6.97
CA SER A 19 -6.17 -6.00 -8.28
C SER A 19 -6.72 -4.67 -8.81
N LEU A 20 -6.56 -4.42 -10.11
CA LEU A 20 -7.11 -3.22 -10.76
C LEU A 20 -8.63 -3.11 -10.62
N ALA A 21 -9.34 -4.25 -10.57
CA ALA A 21 -10.77 -4.25 -10.35
C ALA A 21 -11.13 -3.80 -8.93
N GLY A 22 -10.40 -4.29 -7.91
CA GLY A 22 -10.58 -3.84 -6.53
C GLY A 22 -10.37 -2.34 -6.39
N TYR A 23 -9.30 -1.79 -6.96
CA TYR A 23 -9.04 -0.34 -6.95
C TYR A 23 -10.14 0.45 -7.65
N ARG A 24 -10.58 0.01 -8.82
CA ARG A 24 -11.69 0.67 -9.54
C ARG A 24 -12.96 0.73 -8.71
N GLU A 25 -13.33 -0.36 -8.08
CA GLU A 25 -14.53 -0.45 -7.24
C GLU A 25 -14.49 0.48 -6.03
N VAL A 26 -13.34 0.55 -5.34
CA VAL A 26 -13.24 1.44 -4.18
C VAL A 26 -13.19 2.91 -4.57
N LEU A 27 -12.54 3.25 -5.68
CA LEU A 27 -12.51 4.60 -6.22
C LEU A 27 -13.91 5.04 -6.73
N GLN A 28 -14.65 4.17 -7.41
CA GLN A 28 -16.05 4.41 -7.81
C GLN A 28 -16.98 4.58 -6.60
N ALA A 29 -16.67 3.92 -5.48
CA ALA A 29 -17.40 4.09 -4.24
C ALA A 29 -17.10 5.40 -3.51
N GLY A 30 -16.12 6.20 -4.00
CA GLY A 30 -15.77 7.50 -3.44
C GLY A 30 -14.55 7.48 -2.52
N ALA A 31 -13.76 6.40 -2.49
CA ALA A 31 -12.48 6.40 -1.79
C ALA A 31 -11.53 7.41 -2.44
N ARG A 32 -10.86 8.23 -1.62
CA ARG A 32 -9.85 9.20 -2.07
C ARG A 32 -8.42 8.68 -1.89
N TYR A 33 -8.21 7.79 -0.94
CA TYR A 33 -6.91 7.22 -0.65
C TYR A 33 -6.95 5.71 -0.81
N ILE A 34 -5.96 5.20 -1.52
CA ILE A 34 -5.74 3.77 -1.73
C ILE A 34 -4.28 3.43 -1.43
N GLU A 35 -4.04 2.19 -1.06
CA GLU A 35 -2.69 1.68 -0.86
C GLU A 35 -2.46 0.48 -1.76
N THR A 36 -1.21 0.28 -2.21
CA THR A 36 -0.78 -0.83 -3.06
C THR A 36 0.65 -1.25 -2.74
N ASP A 37 0.92 -2.55 -2.86
CA ASP A 37 2.25 -3.14 -2.69
C ASP A 37 2.94 -3.37 -4.02
N VAL A 38 4.24 -3.08 -4.13
CA VAL A 38 5.01 -3.26 -5.35
C VAL A 38 6.23 -4.13 -5.12
N GLN A 39 6.37 -5.13 -5.99
CA GLN A 39 7.56 -5.96 -6.14
C GLN A 39 8.14 -5.78 -7.55
N ILE A 40 9.45 -6.06 -7.70
CA ILE A 40 10.14 -5.98 -8.99
C ILE A 40 10.43 -7.41 -9.48
N THR A 41 10.06 -7.70 -10.73
CA THR A 41 10.36 -8.99 -11.39
C THR A 41 11.82 -9.13 -11.74
N ALA A 42 12.27 -10.35 -12.12
CA ALA A 42 13.66 -10.64 -12.47
C ALA A 42 14.21 -9.75 -13.61
N ASP A 43 13.35 -9.35 -14.53
CA ASP A 43 13.65 -8.49 -15.68
C ASP A 43 13.36 -6.99 -15.43
N GLY A 44 13.06 -6.61 -14.17
CA GLY A 44 12.95 -5.22 -13.74
C GLY A 44 11.58 -4.57 -13.92
N VAL A 45 10.53 -5.33 -14.17
CA VAL A 45 9.16 -4.79 -14.28
C VAL A 45 8.50 -4.72 -12.91
N PRO A 46 8.00 -3.54 -12.48
CA PRO A 46 7.25 -3.42 -11.22
C PRO A 46 5.83 -3.98 -11.36
N VAL A 47 5.47 -4.90 -10.46
CA VAL A 47 4.17 -5.58 -10.42
C VAL A 47 3.52 -5.42 -9.04
N LEU A 48 2.19 -5.44 -9.00
CA LEU A 48 1.43 -5.30 -7.77
C LEU A 48 1.37 -6.64 -7.04
N CYS A 49 2.16 -6.78 -5.97
CA CYS A 49 2.22 -8.01 -5.20
C CYS A 49 2.76 -7.73 -3.79
N HIS A 50 2.06 -8.21 -2.76
CA HIS A 50 2.51 -8.05 -1.37
C HIS A 50 3.61 -9.04 -1.00
N ASP A 51 3.35 -10.34 -1.20
CA ASP A 51 4.25 -11.40 -0.72
C ASP A 51 5.44 -11.58 -1.67
N PRO A 52 6.61 -11.99 -1.18
CA PRO A 52 7.76 -12.28 -2.02
C PRO A 52 7.57 -13.51 -2.91
N SER A 53 6.61 -14.39 -2.59
CA SER A 53 6.19 -15.53 -3.40
C SER A 53 4.78 -15.30 -3.96
N LEU A 54 4.56 -15.75 -5.19
CA LEU A 54 3.27 -15.71 -5.87
C LEU A 54 2.27 -16.76 -5.36
N LEU A 55 2.68 -17.65 -4.44
CA LEU A 55 1.88 -18.79 -3.97
C LEU A 55 0.47 -18.40 -3.55
N LYS A 56 0.35 -17.39 -2.69
CA LYS A 56 -0.92 -16.96 -2.11
C LYS A 56 -1.95 -16.55 -3.16
N ILE A 57 -1.54 -15.71 -4.11
CA ILE A 57 -2.48 -15.10 -5.07
C ILE A 57 -2.66 -15.91 -6.33
N THR A 58 -1.71 -16.78 -6.72
CA THR A 58 -1.73 -17.57 -7.95
C THR A 58 -1.84 -19.07 -7.74
N GLY A 59 -1.49 -19.58 -6.55
CA GLY A 59 -1.34 -21.01 -6.29
C GLY A 59 0.03 -21.58 -6.72
N HIS A 60 0.95 -20.76 -7.27
CA HIS A 60 2.27 -21.18 -7.74
C HIS A 60 3.37 -20.59 -6.84
N ASP A 61 4.20 -21.45 -6.25
CA ASP A 61 5.31 -21.02 -5.38
C ASP A 61 6.51 -20.55 -6.22
N LEU A 62 6.43 -19.34 -6.70
CA LEU A 62 7.46 -18.67 -7.51
C LEU A 62 7.86 -17.35 -6.87
N PRO A 63 9.16 -17.12 -6.59
CA PRO A 63 9.62 -15.84 -6.08
C PRO A 63 9.49 -14.75 -7.15
N VAL A 64 8.81 -13.63 -6.85
CA VAL A 64 8.61 -12.52 -7.79
C VAL A 64 9.94 -12.02 -8.36
N THR A 65 10.94 -11.78 -7.50
CA THR A 65 12.24 -11.21 -7.88
C THR A 65 13.13 -12.16 -8.71
N LYS A 66 12.72 -13.43 -8.88
CA LYS A 66 13.42 -14.45 -9.68
C LYS A 66 12.61 -14.92 -10.89
N THR A 67 11.41 -14.40 -11.08
CA THR A 67 10.50 -14.78 -12.17
C THR A 67 10.38 -13.60 -13.15
N THR A 68 10.39 -13.87 -14.46
CA THR A 68 10.24 -12.82 -15.48
C THR A 68 8.84 -12.23 -15.50
N SER A 69 8.70 -11.00 -15.95
CA SER A 69 7.39 -10.36 -16.06
C SER A 69 6.43 -11.14 -16.97
N ILE A 70 6.93 -11.72 -18.06
CA ILE A 70 6.11 -12.57 -18.97
C ILE A 70 5.49 -13.73 -18.20
N ASP A 71 6.29 -14.42 -17.38
CA ASP A 71 5.79 -15.57 -16.61
C ASP A 71 4.85 -15.12 -15.47
N VAL A 72 5.19 -14.05 -14.76
CA VAL A 72 4.35 -13.50 -13.67
C VAL A 72 2.98 -13.10 -14.19
N LEU A 73 2.92 -12.36 -15.31
CA LEU A 73 1.68 -11.80 -15.85
C LEU A 73 0.81 -12.87 -16.56
N ALA A 74 1.39 -14.03 -16.91
CA ALA A 74 0.62 -15.16 -17.45
C ALA A 74 -0.16 -15.92 -16.39
N LEU A 75 0.23 -15.82 -15.10
CA LEU A 75 -0.42 -16.58 -14.03
C LEU A 75 -1.79 -16.02 -13.65
N PRO A 76 -2.77 -16.91 -13.32
CA PRO A 76 -4.03 -16.47 -12.73
C PRO A 76 -3.78 -15.90 -11.32
N ALA A 77 -4.36 -14.75 -11.00
CA ALA A 77 -4.18 -14.06 -9.71
C ALA A 77 -5.51 -13.88 -8.97
N GLY A 78 -6.35 -14.92 -8.99
CA GLY A 78 -7.68 -14.91 -8.40
C GLY A 78 -7.74 -15.21 -6.92
N TYR A 79 -6.61 -15.50 -6.26
CA TYR A 79 -6.51 -15.93 -4.86
C TYR A 79 -7.44 -17.15 -4.60
N PRO A 80 -7.13 -18.32 -5.19
CA PRO A 80 -8.04 -19.46 -5.23
C PRO A 80 -8.41 -20.03 -3.85
N GLU A 81 -7.50 -20.00 -2.87
CA GLU A 81 -7.82 -20.46 -1.50
C GLU A 81 -8.92 -19.63 -0.83
N ARG A 82 -9.03 -18.34 -1.20
CA ARG A 82 -10.02 -17.43 -0.61
C ARG A 82 -11.30 -17.34 -1.43
N PHE A 83 -11.18 -17.23 -2.74
CA PHE A 83 -12.30 -16.91 -3.64
C PHE A 83 -12.70 -18.04 -4.57
N GLY A 84 -12.03 -19.20 -4.51
CA GLY A 84 -12.27 -20.31 -5.43
C GLY A 84 -12.09 -19.87 -6.89
N GLU A 85 -13.06 -20.22 -7.75
CA GLU A 85 -13.04 -19.92 -9.18
C GLU A 85 -13.55 -18.49 -9.53
N ARG A 86 -14.04 -17.75 -8.55
CA ARG A 86 -14.73 -16.45 -8.79
C ARG A 86 -13.89 -15.45 -9.60
N TYR A 87 -12.58 -15.43 -9.38
CA TYR A 87 -11.64 -14.49 -10.00
C TYR A 87 -10.53 -15.18 -10.80
N LYS A 88 -10.77 -16.40 -11.29
CA LYS A 88 -9.77 -17.21 -12.01
C LYS A 88 -9.15 -16.53 -13.24
N ASP A 89 -9.88 -15.60 -13.85
CA ASP A 89 -9.42 -14.87 -15.04
C ASP A 89 -8.61 -13.60 -14.70
N TYR A 90 -8.49 -13.28 -13.40
CA TYR A 90 -7.67 -12.14 -12.98
C TYR A 90 -6.19 -12.46 -13.16
N ARG A 91 -5.41 -11.41 -13.41
CA ARG A 91 -3.96 -11.46 -13.57
C ARG A 91 -3.31 -10.45 -12.64
N ILE A 92 -2.05 -10.68 -12.32
CA ILE A 92 -1.24 -9.70 -11.62
C ILE A 92 -1.16 -8.46 -12.49
N ALA A 93 -1.37 -7.30 -11.91
CA ALA A 93 -1.22 -6.03 -12.62
C ALA A 93 0.20 -5.49 -12.50
N THR A 94 0.64 -4.75 -13.49
CA THR A 94 1.86 -3.95 -13.42
C THR A 94 1.58 -2.62 -12.73
N LEU A 95 2.64 -1.99 -12.19
CA LEU A 95 2.55 -0.64 -11.64
C LEU A 95 2.17 0.39 -12.73
N ALA A 96 2.56 0.18 -13.98
CA ALA A 96 2.19 1.03 -15.11
C ALA A 96 0.67 0.98 -15.40
N GLU A 97 0.05 -0.20 -15.31
CA GLU A 97 -1.40 -0.33 -15.43
C GLU A 97 -2.13 0.34 -14.27
N PHE A 98 -1.59 0.23 -13.06
CA PHE A 98 -2.12 0.94 -11.89
C PHE A 98 -1.99 2.46 -12.05
N ALA A 99 -0.84 2.98 -12.48
CA ALA A 99 -0.66 4.40 -12.78
C ALA A 99 -1.66 4.91 -13.83
N SER A 100 -1.88 4.12 -14.88
CA SER A 100 -2.89 4.42 -15.91
C SER A 100 -4.33 4.40 -15.37
N LEU A 101 -4.61 3.56 -14.38
CA LEU A 101 -5.90 3.59 -13.67
C LEU A 101 -6.00 4.85 -12.82
N LEU A 102 -4.99 5.15 -12.00
CA LEU A 102 -4.97 6.29 -11.07
C LEU A 102 -5.13 7.62 -11.79
N ALA A 103 -4.50 7.79 -12.97
CA ALA A 103 -4.62 8.99 -13.80
C ALA A 103 -6.06 9.35 -14.20
N ARG A 104 -6.99 8.38 -14.18
CA ARG A 104 -8.43 8.61 -14.45
C ARG A 104 -9.19 9.17 -13.25
N TRP A 105 -8.52 9.25 -12.10
CA TRP A 105 -9.08 9.67 -10.82
C TRP A 105 -8.21 10.79 -10.22
N PRO A 106 -8.24 12.00 -10.80
CA PRO A 106 -7.30 13.08 -10.45
C PRO A 106 -7.38 13.51 -8.97
N ASP A 107 -8.49 13.26 -8.30
CA ASP A 107 -8.68 13.56 -6.87
C ASP A 107 -8.26 12.39 -5.95
N ALA A 108 -7.86 11.25 -6.51
CA ALA A 108 -7.38 10.11 -5.74
C ALA A 108 -5.87 10.22 -5.47
N HIS A 109 -5.44 9.67 -4.33
CA HIS A 109 -4.05 9.59 -3.93
C HIS A 109 -3.70 8.16 -3.54
N ALA A 110 -2.53 7.70 -3.98
CA ALA A 110 -2.04 6.35 -3.74
C ALA A 110 -0.81 6.34 -2.82
N PHE A 111 -0.86 5.52 -1.79
CA PHE A 111 0.31 5.09 -1.03
C PHE A 111 0.88 3.85 -1.70
N VAL A 112 2.11 3.93 -2.21
CA VAL A 112 2.74 2.86 -3.00
C VAL A 112 3.89 2.26 -2.20
N GLU A 113 3.69 1.05 -1.67
CA GLU A 113 4.66 0.40 -0.80
C GLU A 113 5.73 -0.34 -1.61
N ILE A 114 6.99 0.03 -1.33
CA ILE A 114 8.17 -0.65 -1.85
C ILE A 114 8.50 -1.81 -0.92
N LYS A 115 8.43 -3.04 -1.42
CA LYS A 115 8.62 -4.24 -0.63
C LYS A 115 10.10 -4.61 -0.44
N HIS A 116 10.41 -5.09 0.75
CA HIS A 116 11.75 -5.52 1.19
C HIS A 116 12.45 -6.44 0.19
N ALA A 117 11.76 -7.47 -0.32
CA ALA A 117 12.37 -8.46 -1.20
C ALA A 117 12.96 -7.84 -2.48
N SER A 118 12.32 -6.80 -3.03
CA SER A 118 12.82 -6.06 -4.19
C SER A 118 14.06 -5.24 -3.85
N VAL A 119 14.06 -4.57 -2.69
CA VAL A 119 15.23 -3.79 -2.23
C VAL A 119 16.44 -4.70 -2.01
N VAL A 120 16.24 -5.86 -1.38
CA VAL A 120 17.31 -6.85 -1.16
C VAL A 120 17.85 -7.41 -2.49
N ALA A 121 16.96 -7.68 -3.46
CA ALA A 121 17.37 -8.30 -4.72
C ALA A 121 18.08 -7.35 -5.67
N PHE A 122 17.69 -6.07 -5.71
CA PHE A 122 18.12 -5.13 -6.76
C PHE A 122 18.83 -3.88 -6.23
N GLY A 123 18.83 -3.65 -4.92
CA GLY A 123 19.34 -2.44 -4.26
C GLY A 123 18.34 -1.29 -4.26
N ALA A 124 18.32 -0.53 -3.18
CA ALA A 124 17.36 0.55 -2.95
C ALA A 124 17.36 1.59 -4.10
N GLY A 125 18.53 2.08 -4.50
CA GLY A 125 18.65 3.10 -5.55
C GLY A 125 18.02 2.70 -6.87
N LYS A 126 18.28 1.46 -7.34
CA LYS A 126 17.71 0.96 -8.61
C LYS A 126 16.20 0.76 -8.51
N VAL A 127 15.71 0.24 -7.38
CA VAL A 127 14.26 0.06 -7.17
C VAL A 127 13.56 1.42 -7.22
N ILE A 128 14.11 2.45 -6.56
CA ILE A 128 13.54 3.80 -6.58
C ILE A 128 13.54 4.39 -7.99
N ASP A 129 14.62 4.24 -8.75
CA ASP A 129 14.68 4.76 -10.11
C ASP A 129 13.57 4.13 -11.00
N ILE A 130 13.35 2.81 -10.91
CA ILE A 130 12.27 2.10 -11.61
C ILE A 130 10.88 2.62 -11.17
N MET A 131 10.67 2.80 -9.85
CA MET A 131 9.40 3.28 -9.32
C MET A 131 9.07 4.70 -9.80
N LEU A 132 10.04 5.61 -9.71
CA LEU A 132 9.87 7.01 -10.13
C LEU A 132 9.62 7.13 -11.64
N GLU A 133 10.34 6.36 -12.45
CA GLU A 133 10.12 6.31 -13.90
C GLU A 133 8.72 5.81 -14.25
N THR A 134 8.28 4.71 -13.59
CA THR A 134 6.98 4.11 -13.86
C THR A 134 5.82 5.01 -13.43
N LEU A 135 5.99 5.79 -12.36
CA LEU A 135 4.95 6.68 -11.80
C LEU A 135 5.02 8.11 -12.35
N ALA A 136 5.90 8.42 -13.30
CA ALA A 136 6.22 9.79 -13.72
C ALA A 136 4.98 10.66 -14.02
N ASP A 137 3.97 10.10 -14.68
CA ASP A 137 2.75 10.83 -15.07
C ASP A 137 1.77 11.07 -13.92
N VAL A 138 1.94 10.38 -12.77
CA VAL A 138 1.04 10.43 -11.61
C VAL A 138 1.77 10.71 -10.30
N LEU A 139 3.01 11.19 -10.35
CA LEU A 139 3.84 11.44 -9.14
C LEU A 139 3.14 12.34 -8.12
N SER A 140 2.39 13.34 -8.56
CA SER A 140 1.64 14.26 -7.69
C SER A 140 0.48 13.57 -6.94
N GLN A 141 0.05 12.41 -7.42
CA GLN A 141 -1.00 11.59 -6.81
C GLN A 141 -0.43 10.45 -5.95
N CYS A 142 0.89 10.39 -5.76
CA CYS A 142 1.54 9.28 -5.08
C CYS A 142 2.36 9.72 -3.87
N THR A 143 2.39 8.86 -2.87
CA THR A 143 3.36 8.84 -1.77
C THR A 143 4.05 7.49 -1.79
N LEU A 144 5.39 7.46 -1.89
CA LEU A 144 6.13 6.21 -1.73
C LEU A 144 6.26 5.88 -0.25
N ILE A 145 5.87 4.67 0.12
CA ILE A 145 5.98 4.17 1.48
C ILE A 145 6.85 2.91 1.52
N SER A 146 7.51 2.66 2.64
CA SER A 146 8.31 1.44 2.84
C SER A 146 8.64 1.22 4.31
N PHE A 147 8.95 -0.02 4.67
CA PHE A 147 9.71 -0.36 5.87
C PHE A 147 11.20 -0.03 5.73
N GLU A 148 11.70 0.01 4.49
CA GLU A 148 13.12 0.18 4.17
C GLU A 148 13.52 1.65 4.24
N PHE A 149 14.15 2.03 5.35
CA PHE A 149 14.58 3.40 5.63
C PHE A 149 15.50 3.95 4.54
N GLU A 150 16.48 3.16 4.09
CA GLU A 150 17.41 3.54 3.03
C GLU A 150 16.68 3.82 1.71
N ALA A 151 15.67 3.04 1.36
CA ALA A 151 14.89 3.29 0.14
C ALA A 151 14.20 4.66 0.20
N LEU A 152 13.65 5.05 1.36
CA LEU A 152 13.02 6.35 1.53
C LEU A 152 14.03 7.52 1.51
N GLN A 153 15.26 7.32 2.01
CA GLN A 153 16.33 8.30 1.84
C GLN A 153 16.64 8.51 0.35
N HIS A 154 16.72 7.44 -0.43
CA HIS A 154 16.91 7.55 -1.89
C HIS A 154 15.77 8.29 -2.60
N VAL A 155 14.51 8.20 -2.11
CA VAL A 155 13.41 9.01 -2.63
C VAL A 155 13.65 10.49 -2.34
N ARG A 156 14.03 10.83 -1.10
CA ARG A 156 14.35 12.23 -0.70
C ARG A 156 15.46 12.85 -1.54
N ASP A 157 16.49 12.07 -1.88
CA ASP A 157 17.63 12.56 -2.65
C ASP A 157 17.27 12.87 -4.12
N ARG A 158 16.19 12.29 -4.63
CA ARG A 158 15.81 12.36 -6.06
C ARG A 158 14.60 13.24 -6.35
N THR A 159 13.75 13.45 -5.36
CA THR A 159 12.44 14.07 -5.59
C THR A 159 11.93 14.78 -4.35
N ILE A 160 10.97 15.69 -4.55
CA ILE A 160 10.24 16.38 -3.48
C ILE A 160 8.90 15.71 -3.16
N MET A 161 8.60 14.53 -3.75
CA MET A 161 7.36 13.83 -3.46
C MET A 161 7.28 13.42 -1.97
N PRO A 162 6.09 13.36 -1.40
CA PRO A 162 5.92 12.90 -0.03
C PRO A 162 6.34 11.44 0.12
N ILE A 163 6.88 11.11 1.30
CA ILE A 163 7.22 9.74 1.68
C ILE A 163 6.51 9.34 2.97
N GLY A 164 6.29 8.04 3.13
CA GLY A 164 5.78 7.46 4.35
C GLY A 164 6.66 6.34 4.87
N TRP A 165 7.04 6.38 6.14
CA TRP A 165 7.78 5.29 6.75
C TRP A 165 6.86 4.35 7.50
N VAL A 166 6.90 3.07 7.14
CA VAL A 166 6.16 2.02 7.83
C VAL A 166 7.03 1.53 8.99
N LEU A 167 6.60 1.83 10.22
CA LEU A 167 7.39 1.53 11.41
C LEU A 167 7.52 0.01 11.65
N PRO A 168 8.75 -0.52 11.70
CA PRO A 168 8.95 -1.92 12.04
C PRO A 168 8.64 -2.20 13.52
N HIS A 169 8.90 -1.24 14.40
CA HIS A 169 8.71 -1.36 15.84
C HIS A 169 8.36 0.00 16.47
N TRP A 170 7.63 -0.03 17.58
CA TRP A 170 7.46 1.12 18.46
C TRP A 170 8.64 1.16 19.45
N SER A 171 9.64 1.97 19.17
CA SER A 171 10.87 2.06 19.97
C SER A 171 11.49 3.45 19.88
N ASP A 172 12.36 3.79 20.83
CA ASP A 172 13.12 5.07 20.80
C ASP A 172 14.04 5.16 19.59
N ASP A 173 14.58 4.03 19.11
CA ASP A 173 15.38 3.97 17.89
C ASP A 173 14.54 4.35 16.68
N SER A 174 13.37 3.74 16.53
CA SER A 174 12.43 4.10 15.46
C SER A 174 12.01 5.56 15.54
N ARG A 175 11.80 6.08 16.74
CA ARG A 175 11.49 7.51 16.92
C ARG A 175 12.62 8.41 16.42
N ARG A 176 13.86 8.15 16.82
CA ARG A 176 15.03 8.92 16.34
C ARG A 176 15.20 8.84 14.82
N MET A 177 14.97 7.67 14.24
CA MET A 177 15.00 7.49 12.79
C MET A 177 13.89 8.31 12.11
N ALA A 178 12.65 8.29 12.63
CA ALA A 178 11.56 9.09 12.12
C ALA A 178 11.87 10.60 12.18
N GLU A 179 12.42 11.07 13.31
CA GLU A 179 12.85 12.46 13.48
C GLU A 179 13.95 12.86 12.47
N SER A 180 14.87 11.95 12.14
CA SER A 180 15.94 12.20 11.15
C SER A 180 15.45 12.20 9.71
N LEU A 181 14.51 11.31 9.35
CA LEU A 181 13.94 11.22 8.02
C LEU A 181 12.90 12.30 7.74
N ALA A 182 12.20 12.73 8.80
CA ALA A 182 11.07 13.67 8.76
C ALA A 182 10.08 13.35 7.64
N PRO A 183 9.50 12.12 7.59
CA PRO A 183 8.56 11.75 6.55
C PRO A 183 7.24 12.49 6.72
N GLU A 184 6.47 12.64 5.66
CA GLU A 184 5.12 13.23 5.72
C GLU A 184 4.11 12.29 6.40
N PHE A 185 4.36 10.97 6.33
CA PHE A 185 3.48 9.97 6.94
C PHE A 185 4.28 8.95 7.75
N LEU A 186 3.74 8.59 8.94
CA LEU A 186 4.20 7.43 9.71
C LEU A 186 3.09 6.40 9.79
N PHE A 187 3.36 5.21 9.28
CA PHE A 187 2.46 4.07 9.32
C PHE A 187 2.82 3.16 10.48
N ILE A 188 1.82 2.69 11.21
CA ILE A 188 2.02 1.71 12.30
C ILE A 188 0.95 0.63 12.30
N ASN A 189 1.37 -0.61 12.50
CA ASN A 189 0.44 -1.70 12.73
C ASN A 189 -0.25 -1.55 14.10
N LYS A 190 -1.59 -1.59 14.14
CA LYS A 190 -2.36 -1.46 15.39
C LYS A 190 -1.91 -2.41 16.50
N LYS A 191 -1.36 -3.59 16.13
CA LYS A 191 -0.86 -4.60 17.09
C LYS A 191 0.48 -4.24 17.71
N ARG A 192 1.20 -3.26 17.15
CA ARG A 192 2.51 -2.78 17.64
C ARG A 192 2.41 -1.50 18.45
N LEU A 193 1.20 -0.95 18.57
CA LEU A 193 0.96 0.24 19.38
C LEU A 193 1.12 -0.07 20.87
N PRO A 194 1.74 0.81 21.64
CA PRO A 194 1.68 0.71 23.08
C PRO A 194 0.24 0.89 23.55
N PRO A 195 -0.16 0.26 24.67
CA PRO A 195 -1.52 0.41 25.18
C PRO A 195 -1.78 1.87 25.60
N PRO A 196 -3.04 2.35 25.54
CA PRO A 196 -3.42 3.63 26.13
C PRO A 196 -3.09 3.66 27.63
N PRO A 197 -2.71 4.83 28.19
CA PRO A 197 -2.79 6.16 27.63
C PRO A 197 -1.52 6.64 26.92
N ALA A 198 -0.58 5.75 26.55
CA ALA A 198 0.66 6.17 25.91
C ALA A 198 0.39 7.06 24.67
N PRO A 199 0.95 8.28 24.61
CA PRO A 199 0.74 9.19 23.50
C PRO A 199 1.47 8.72 22.24
N LEU A 200 1.03 9.19 21.08
CA LEU A 200 1.82 9.10 19.85
C LEU A 200 3.00 10.08 19.95
N TRP A 201 4.05 9.82 19.15
CA TRP A 201 5.19 10.77 19.10
C TRP A 201 4.77 12.05 18.38
N ASP A 202 5.12 13.18 18.94
CA ASP A 202 4.98 14.47 18.26
C ASP A 202 6.00 14.58 17.13
N GLY A 203 5.59 15.16 16.02
CA GLY A 203 6.44 15.35 14.85
C GLY A 203 5.66 15.96 13.68
N PRO A 204 6.35 16.25 12.55
CA PRO A 204 5.75 16.92 11.40
C PRO A 204 4.91 15.98 10.50
N TRP A 205 4.71 14.75 10.91
CA TRP A 205 4.06 13.69 10.12
C TRP A 205 2.59 13.51 10.43
N CYS A 206 1.85 13.00 9.46
CA CYS A 206 0.53 12.43 9.66
C CYS A 206 0.65 10.96 10.11
N TRP A 207 -0.02 10.61 11.20
CA TRP A 207 -0.09 9.24 11.68
C TRP A 207 -1.13 8.41 10.94
N VAL A 208 -0.72 7.26 10.41
CA VAL A 208 -1.59 6.27 9.77
C VAL A 208 -1.54 4.96 10.55
N VAL A 209 -2.70 4.42 10.90
CA VAL A 209 -2.80 3.12 11.57
C VAL A 209 -3.38 2.07 10.64
N TYR A 210 -2.79 0.88 10.61
CA TYR A 210 -3.25 -0.27 9.83
C TYR A 210 -3.24 -1.58 10.63
N THR A 211 -4.09 -2.59 10.35
CA THR A 211 -5.31 -2.52 9.56
C THR A 211 -6.49 -2.50 10.51
N VAL A 212 -7.48 -1.65 10.23
CA VAL A 212 -8.66 -1.46 11.08
C VAL A 212 -9.92 -1.67 10.25
N ASN A 213 -10.68 -2.70 10.56
CA ASN A 213 -11.88 -3.06 9.79
C ASN A 213 -13.18 -2.75 10.56
N GLU A 214 -13.06 -2.49 11.86
CA GLU A 214 -14.19 -2.25 12.76
C GLU A 214 -14.50 -0.75 12.81
N ALA A 215 -15.73 -0.37 12.44
CA ALA A 215 -16.16 1.04 12.37
C ALA A 215 -16.08 1.76 13.74
N ASP A 216 -16.38 1.04 14.82
CA ASP A 216 -16.35 1.55 16.20
C ASP A 216 -14.93 1.76 16.74
N ALA A 217 -13.92 1.12 16.13
CA ALA A 217 -12.52 1.31 16.49
C ALA A 217 -11.92 2.62 15.91
N ILE A 218 -12.54 3.23 14.90
CA ILE A 218 -12.00 4.40 14.21
C ILE A 218 -12.00 5.64 15.11
N ALA A 219 -13.14 5.97 15.72
CA ALA A 219 -13.26 7.17 16.54
C ALA A 219 -12.28 7.21 17.74
N PRO A 220 -12.07 6.12 18.49
CA PRO A 220 -11.03 6.05 19.53
C PRO A 220 -9.60 6.26 19.01
N LEU A 221 -9.28 5.76 17.81
CA LEU A 221 -7.95 5.96 17.21
C LEU A 221 -7.74 7.41 16.78
N LEU A 222 -8.74 8.05 16.17
CA LEU A 222 -8.69 9.48 15.85
C LEU A 222 -8.54 10.33 17.12
N ALA A 223 -9.28 10.01 18.17
CA ALA A 223 -9.16 10.69 19.49
C ALA A 223 -7.76 10.51 20.12
N ARG A 224 -7.06 9.43 19.78
CA ARG A 224 -5.68 9.18 20.20
C ARG A 224 -4.65 9.98 19.40
N GLY A 225 -5.03 10.61 18.30
CA GLY A 225 -4.16 11.44 17.47
C GLY A 225 -3.80 10.85 16.10
N PHE A 226 -4.40 9.72 15.70
CA PHE A 226 -4.25 9.25 14.33
C PHE A 226 -4.98 10.17 13.35
N ASN A 227 -4.35 10.42 12.20
CA ASN A 227 -4.91 11.25 11.14
C ASN A 227 -5.66 10.40 10.10
N MET A 228 -5.17 9.18 9.84
CA MET A 228 -5.72 8.30 8.82
C MET A 228 -5.75 6.84 9.30
N VAL A 229 -6.67 6.08 8.72
CA VAL A 229 -6.92 4.67 9.02
C VAL A 229 -6.93 3.87 7.73
N GLU A 230 -6.12 2.82 7.69
CA GLU A 230 -6.08 1.90 6.56
C GLU A 230 -6.91 0.65 6.86
N THR A 231 -7.76 0.26 5.89
CA THR A 231 -8.79 -0.77 6.09
C THR A 231 -8.94 -1.70 4.89
N ASN A 232 -9.31 -2.96 5.16
CA ASN A 232 -9.64 -3.97 4.15
C ASN A 232 -11.10 -3.89 3.66
N VAL A 233 -11.94 -3.05 4.27
CA VAL A 233 -13.39 -3.01 4.06
C VAL A 233 -13.89 -1.59 3.77
N ILE A 234 -13.11 -0.81 3.01
CA ILE A 234 -13.31 0.62 2.86
C ILE A 234 -14.72 1.00 2.41
N ARG A 235 -15.33 0.25 1.46
CA ARG A 235 -16.67 0.56 0.96
C ARG A 235 -17.75 0.50 2.02
N SER A 236 -17.59 -0.38 3.02
CA SER A 236 -18.55 -0.48 4.13
C SER A 236 -18.40 0.67 5.14
N LEU A 237 -17.26 1.33 5.16
CA LEU A 237 -16.94 2.43 6.07
C LEU A 237 -17.18 3.82 5.45
N LEU A 238 -17.32 3.90 4.12
CA LEU A 238 -17.63 5.16 3.44
C LEU A 238 -19.06 5.61 3.71
N PRO A 239 -19.30 6.91 3.98
CA PRO A 239 -20.65 7.42 4.20
C PRO A 239 -21.49 7.30 2.93
N GLY A 240 -22.72 6.79 3.05
CA GLY A 240 -23.72 6.77 1.98
C GLY A 240 -24.09 5.40 1.41
N ARG A 241 -23.45 4.30 1.89
CA ARG A 241 -23.95 2.95 1.60
C ARG A 241 -24.46 2.29 2.89
N THR A 242 -25.73 2.59 3.22
CA THR A 242 -26.53 1.64 4.03
C THR A 242 -26.72 0.41 3.15
N GLY A 243 -26.21 -0.74 3.64
CA GLY A 243 -26.26 -1.98 2.92
C GLY A 243 -27.69 -2.30 2.44
N HIS A 244 -27.80 -2.46 1.15
CA HIS A 244 -28.83 -3.24 0.47
C HIS A 244 -28.20 -3.62 -0.87
N ASP A 245 -27.71 -4.84 -0.93
CA ASP A 245 -28.03 -5.93 -1.89
C ASP A 245 -27.03 -7.06 -1.73
#